data_8163dc33cf02993b23b3ca6442375cf8
#
_entry.id   8163dc33cf02993b23b3ca6442375cf8
#
_cell.length_a   1.000
_cell.length_b   1.000
_cell.length_c   1.000
_cell.angle_alpha   90.00
_cell.angle_beta   90.00
_cell.angle_gamma   90.00
#
_symmetry.space_group_name_H-M   'P 1'
#
loop_
_entity.id
_entity.type
_entity.pdbx_description
1 polymer ?
#
loop_
_entity_poly.entity_id
_entity_poly.type
_entity_poly.pdbx_seq_one_letter_code
_entity_poly.pdbx_strand_id
1 'polypeptide(L)'
;VGSYGASPNPYLVGFAGSISAIPTLQHAAAGQGYVNHIIEHGKVVRQLPLFVTIDDKVYPSLAAESLRVAQGASTFVAAVSESDDFSGLTSVKIGQLTVPTDPKGKIWIHYRDPKSMVYVPAWKVLSGKLNRDLVEGRLILVGSTAAGAGNVSISPLGVQTSNVEIHAQVLETIL
;
A
#
# COMPACT_ATOMS: atom_id res chain seq x y z
N VAL A 1 -6.54 10.82 -8.99
CA VAL A 1 -7.22 9.57 -9.34
C VAL A 1 -8.34 9.89 -10.29
N GLY A 2 -8.36 9.26 -11.46
CA GLY A 2 -9.51 9.27 -12.37
C GLY A 2 -10.52 8.19 -11.94
N SER A 3 -11.78 8.33 -12.37
CA SER A 3 -12.80 7.30 -12.18
C SER A 3 -13.49 6.94 -13.49
N TYR A 4 -13.93 5.69 -13.57
CA TYR A 4 -14.88 5.22 -14.56
C TYR A 4 -16.18 4.88 -13.81
N GLY A 5 -17.28 5.50 -14.19
CA GLY A 5 -18.53 5.51 -13.44
C GLY A 5 -18.61 6.68 -12.47
N ALA A 6 -19.17 6.46 -11.28
CA ALA A 6 -19.34 7.48 -10.25
C ALA A 6 -18.02 7.85 -9.54
N SER A 7 -18.09 8.88 -8.67
CA SER A 7 -16.95 9.23 -7.82
C SER A 7 -16.65 8.12 -6.80
N PRO A 8 -15.39 7.71 -6.60
CA PRO A 8 -15.03 6.73 -5.60
C PRO A 8 -15.13 7.25 -4.15
N ASN A 9 -15.08 8.57 -3.94
CA ASN A 9 -14.96 9.20 -2.63
C ASN A 9 -15.97 8.70 -1.58
N PRO A 10 -17.29 8.56 -1.88
CA PRO A 10 -18.25 8.13 -0.87
C PRO A 10 -18.02 6.73 -0.32
N TYR A 11 -17.31 5.90 -1.06
CA TYR A 11 -17.07 4.49 -0.71
C TYR A 11 -15.75 4.28 0.02
N LEU A 12 -14.80 5.22 -0.12
CA LEU A 12 -13.47 5.10 0.45
C LEU A 12 -13.47 5.36 1.96
N VAL A 13 -12.49 4.79 2.63
CA VAL A 13 -12.27 5.05 4.06
C VAL A 13 -11.73 6.46 4.25
N GLY A 14 -12.41 7.26 5.06
CA GLY A 14 -12.03 8.63 5.39
C GLY A 14 -11.17 8.72 6.65
N PHE A 15 -10.19 9.62 6.64
CA PHE A 15 -9.41 10.03 7.80
C PHE A 15 -9.59 11.53 8.04
N ALA A 16 -9.58 11.92 9.32
CA ALA A 16 -9.74 13.32 9.75
C ALA A 16 -8.49 14.20 9.50
N GLY A 17 -7.37 13.59 9.14
CA GLY A 17 -6.12 14.31 8.88
C GLY A 17 -4.96 13.38 8.61
N SER A 18 -3.80 13.97 8.29
CA SER A 18 -2.56 13.23 8.02
C SER A 18 -1.34 13.92 8.64
N ILE A 19 -0.34 13.10 8.94
CA ILE A 19 1.01 13.57 9.25
C ILE A 19 1.86 13.27 8.03
N SER A 20 2.32 14.33 7.38
CA SER A 20 3.14 14.23 6.18
C SER A 20 4.62 14.08 6.51
N ALA A 21 5.41 13.57 5.57
CA ALA A 21 6.87 13.63 5.66
C ALA A 21 7.35 15.10 5.65
N ILE A 22 8.59 15.32 6.05
CA ILE A 22 9.17 16.67 6.02
C ILE A 22 9.21 17.22 4.58
N PRO A 23 9.06 18.53 4.36
CA PRO A 23 8.93 19.13 3.02
C PRO A 23 10.05 18.74 2.07
N THR A 24 11.29 18.65 2.56
CA THR A 24 12.45 18.26 1.73
C THR A 24 12.28 16.87 1.10
N LEU A 25 11.74 15.90 1.85
CA LEU A 25 11.48 14.55 1.33
C LEU A 25 10.26 14.53 0.41
N GLN A 26 9.22 15.30 0.75
CA GLN A 26 8.03 15.38 -0.09
C GLN A 26 8.35 15.93 -1.49
N HIS A 27 9.15 16.99 -1.57
CA HIS A 27 9.50 17.62 -2.84
C HIS A 27 10.45 16.77 -3.69
N ALA A 28 11.28 15.92 -3.05
CA ALA A 28 12.19 15.03 -3.75
C ALA A 28 11.54 13.71 -4.21
N ALA A 29 10.37 13.36 -3.66
CA ALA A 29 9.71 12.11 -3.94
C ALA A 29 8.97 12.16 -5.29
N ALA A 30 9.05 11.07 -6.07
CA ALA A 30 8.27 10.88 -7.29
C ALA A 30 6.77 10.64 -7.03
N GLY A 31 6.41 10.36 -5.78
CA GLY A 31 5.04 10.17 -5.34
C GLY A 31 4.94 10.01 -3.83
N GLN A 32 3.71 10.06 -3.31
CA GLN A 32 3.42 9.94 -1.88
C GLN A 32 2.25 8.98 -1.67
N GLY A 33 2.42 8.05 -0.76
CA GLY A 33 1.38 7.10 -0.37
C GLY A 33 1.22 7.03 1.13
N TYR A 34 0.00 6.78 1.60
CA TYR A 34 -0.25 6.57 3.02
C TYR A 34 0.30 5.19 3.46
N VAL A 35 0.72 5.08 4.72
CA VAL A 35 1.34 3.88 5.28
C VAL A 35 0.50 3.19 6.37
N ASN A 36 -0.61 3.80 6.77
CA ASN A 36 -1.48 3.24 7.80
C ASN A 36 -2.23 2.03 7.27
N HIS A 37 -2.55 1.11 8.14
CA HIS A 37 -3.50 0.03 7.88
C HIS A 37 -4.66 0.12 8.85
N ILE A 38 -5.81 -0.38 8.43
CA ILE A 38 -6.99 -0.42 9.27
C ILE A 38 -6.91 -1.70 10.10
N ILE A 39 -6.86 -1.53 11.41
CA ILE A 39 -6.85 -2.66 12.34
C ILE A 39 -8.30 -3.08 12.56
N GLU A 40 -8.63 -4.25 12.11
CA GLU A 40 -9.88 -4.92 12.44
C GLU A 40 -9.81 -5.57 13.83
N HIS A 41 -10.92 -6.15 14.28
CA HIS A 41 -10.97 -6.81 15.58
C HIS A 41 -9.82 -7.82 15.75
N GLY A 42 -9.11 -7.74 16.89
CA GLY A 42 -8.01 -8.66 17.23
C GLY A 42 -6.62 -8.26 16.72
N LYS A 43 -6.44 -7.04 16.24
CA LYS A 43 -5.17 -6.52 15.69
C LYS A 43 -4.63 -7.30 14.47
N VAL A 44 -5.45 -8.12 13.83
CA VAL A 44 -5.08 -8.88 12.64
C VAL A 44 -5.38 -8.05 11.40
N VAL A 45 -4.38 -7.85 10.54
CA VAL A 45 -4.52 -7.15 9.27
C VAL A 45 -4.76 -8.15 8.15
N ARG A 46 -5.95 -8.15 7.58
CA ARG A 46 -6.33 -9.04 6.46
C ARG A 46 -6.50 -8.31 5.15
N GLN A 47 -6.88 -7.04 5.24
CA GLN A 47 -7.18 -6.19 4.09
C GLN A 47 -6.44 -4.87 4.20
N LEU A 48 -6.16 -4.27 3.04
CA LEU A 48 -5.63 -2.92 2.96
C LEU A 48 -6.42 -2.14 1.91
N PRO A 49 -6.92 -0.94 2.22
CA PRO A 49 -7.48 -0.05 1.21
C PRO A 49 -6.40 0.38 0.22
N LEU A 50 -6.68 0.36 -1.07
CA LEU A 50 -5.76 0.92 -2.06
C LEU A 50 -5.77 2.45 -2.04
N PHE A 51 -6.91 3.03 -1.65
CA PHE A 51 -7.11 4.47 -1.49
C PHE A 51 -7.82 4.79 -0.18
N VAL A 52 -7.55 6.00 0.30
CA VAL A 52 -8.27 6.64 1.43
C VAL A 52 -8.61 8.07 1.06
N THR A 53 -9.54 8.68 1.80
CA THR A 53 -9.85 10.10 1.66
C THR A 53 -9.41 10.88 2.89
N ILE A 54 -8.90 12.10 2.67
CA ILE A 54 -8.59 13.10 3.70
C ILE A 54 -9.05 14.44 3.12
N ASP A 55 -9.97 15.12 3.78
CA ASP A 55 -10.56 16.36 3.30
C ASP A 55 -11.05 16.26 1.83
N ASP A 56 -11.83 15.21 1.53
CA ASP A 56 -12.37 14.87 0.21
C ASP A 56 -11.33 14.60 -0.90
N LYS A 57 -10.04 14.61 -0.57
CA LYS A 57 -8.97 14.26 -1.51
C LYS A 57 -8.59 12.79 -1.37
N VAL A 58 -8.39 12.15 -2.50
CA VAL A 58 -8.00 10.72 -2.55
C VAL A 58 -6.50 10.57 -2.50
N TYR A 59 -6.04 9.72 -1.58
CA TYR A 59 -4.63 9.38 -1.40
C TYR A 59 -4.42 7.89 -1.63
N PRO A 60 -3.42 7.49 -2.43
CA PRO A 60 -3.09 6.09 -2.63
C PRO A 60 -2.35 5.51 -1.42
N SER A 61 -2.42 4.20 -1.24
CA SER A 61 -1.52 3.49 -0.33
C SER A 61 -0.08 3.51 -0.86
N LEU A 62 0.90 3.34 0.05
CA LEU A 62 2.31 3.24 -0.34
C LEU A 62 2.53 2.15 -1.40
N ALA A 63 1.88 1.00 -1.27
CA ALA A 63 1.98 -0.09 -2.25
C ALA A 63 1.43 0.32 -3.62
N ALA A 64 0.23 0.92 -3.67
CA ALA A 64 -0.37 1.39 -4.93
C ALA A 64 0.50 2.46 -5.60
N GLU A 65 0.98 3.44 -4.82
CA GLU A 65 1.82 4.52 -5.35
C GLU A 65 3.17 4.01 -5.84
N SER A 66 3.80 3.07 -5.12
CA SER A 66 5.04 2.43 -5.56
C SER A 66 4.88 1.75 -6.91
N LEU A 67 3.76 1.03 -7.13
CA LEU A 67 3.46 0.39 -8.41
C LEU A 67 3.20 1.42 -9.53
N ARG A 68 2.49 2.50 -9.23
CA ARG A 68 2.26 3.58 -10.20
C ARG A 68 3.58 4.20 -10.66
N VAL A 69 4.45 4.55 -9.72
CA VAL A 69 5.76 5.16 -10.01
C VAL A 69 6.66 4.18 -10.77
N ALA A 70 6.73 2.92 -10.35
CA ALA A 70 7.54 1.89 -10.99
C ALA A 70 7.16 1.64 -12.46
N GLN A 71 5.86 1.78 -12.79
CA GLN A 71 5.37 1.63 -14.16
C GLN A 71 5.39 2.94 -14.97
N GLY A 72 5.83 4.07 -14.38
CA GLY A 72 5.76 5.38 -15.02
C GLY A 72 4.33 5.83 -15.33
N ALA A 73 3.33 5.29 -14.65
CA ALA A 73 1.94 5.62 -14.88
C ALA A 73 1.61 7.01 -14.32
N SER A 74 0.86 7.80 -15.08
CA SER A 74 0.52 9.17 -14.70
C SER A 74 -0.60 9.24 -13.65
N THR A 75 -1.52 8.27 -13.65
CA THR A 75 -2.70 8.30 -12.77
C THR A 75 -3.20 6.89 -12.45
N PHE A 76 -4.14 6.85 -11.53
CA PHE A 76 -4.96 5.67 -11.23
C PHE A 76 -6.35 5.83 -11.86
N VAL A 77 -7.01 4.71 -12.16
CA VAL A 77 -8.41 4.73 -12.58
C VAL A 77 -9.21 3.78 -11.70
N ALA A 78 -10.13 4.34 -10.91
CA ALA A 78 -11.06 3.55 -10.10
C ALA A 78 -12.32 3.23 -10.93
N ALA A 79 -12.71 1.97 -10.99
CA ALA A 79 -13.98 1.55 -11.55
C ALA A 79 -15.02 1.48 -10.43
N VAL A 80 -16.08 2.26 -10.57
CA VAL A 80 -17.20 2.34 -9.60
C VAL A 80 -18.47 1.88 -10.32
N SER A 81 -19.20 0.99 -9.70
CA SER A 81 -20.53 0.56 -10.16
C SER A 81 -21.59 0.99 -9.16
N GLU A 82 -22.71 1.47 -9.69
CA GLU A 82 -23.92 1.81 -8.92
C GLU A 82 -25.10 1.14 -9.63
N SER A 83 -25.69 0.18 -8.95
CA SER A 83 -26.91 -0.52 -9.37
C SER A 83 -27.79 -0.79 -8.16
N ASP A 84 -29.00 -1.27 -8.38
CA ASP A 84 -29.94 -1.58 -7.28
C ASP A 84 -29.38 -2.61 -6.30
N ASP A 85 -28.53 -3.55 -6.78
CA ASP A 85 -27.98 -4.64 -5.98
C ASP A 85 -26.55 -4.39 -5.49
N PHE A 86 -25.83 -3.40 -6.06
CA PHE A 86 -24.42 -3.16 -5.75
C PHE A 86 -24.03 -1.70 -5.93
N SER A 87 -23.37 -1.14 -4.92
CA SER A 87 -22.78 0.20 -4.98
C SER A 87 -21.38 0.21 -4.36
N GLY A 88 -20.39 0.67 -5.12
CA GLY A 88 -19.00 0.76 -4.67
C GLY A 88 -17.97 0.52 -5.75
N LEU A 89 -16.72 0.42 -5.32
CA LEU A 89 -15.61 0.09 -6.20
C LEU A 89 -15.68 -1.39 -6.62
N THR A 90 -15.27 -1.67 -7.84
CA THR A 90 -15.09 -3.03 -8.36
C THR A 90 -13.63 -3.36 -8.63
N SER A 91 -12.86 -2.37 -9.07
CA SER A 91 -11.44 -2.52 -9.33
C SER A 91 -10.72 -1.18 -9.37
N VAL A 92 -9.39 -1.25 -9.29
CA VAL A 92 -8.49 -0.12 -9.50
C VAL A 92 -7.47 -0.49 -10.57
N LYS A 93 -7.33 0.33 -11.58
CA LYS A 93 -6.27 0.21 -12.58
C LYS A 93 -5.06 1.04 -12.16
N ILE A 94 -3.90 0.38 -12.10
CA ILE A 94 -2.59 0.96 -11.76
C ILE A 94 -1.65 0.66 -12.93
N GLY A 95 -1.44 1.63 -13.81
CA GLY A 95 -0.68 1.40 -15.04
C GLY A 95 -1.32 0.30 -15.89
N GLN A 96 -0.62 -0.83 -16.05
CA GLN A 96 -1.12 -1.98 -16.81
C GLN A 96 -1.88 -3.00 -15.96
N LEU A 97 -1.80 -2.88 -14.63
CA LEU A 97 -2.44 -3.81 -13.70
C LEU A 97 -3.87 -3.37 -13.39
N THR A 98 -4.79 -4.32 -13.38
CA THR A 98 -6.16 -4.11 -12.88
C THR A 98 -6.36 -4.96 -11.63
N VAL A 99 -6.54 -4.30 -10.51
CA VAL A 99 -6.64 -4.93 -9.19
C VAL A 99 -8.11 -4.95 -8.75
N PRO A 100 -8.74 -6.12 -8.63
CA PRO A 100 -10.08 -6.23 -8.06
C PRO A 100 -10.11 -5.77 -6.61
N THR A 101 -11.17 -5.07 -6.21
CA THR A 101 -11.34 -4.58 -4.84
C THR A 101 -12.71 -4.95 -4.29
N ASP A 102 -12.85 -4.85 -2.97
CA ASP A 102 -14.17 -4.80 -2.36
C ASP A 102 -14.85 -3.44 -2.64
N PRO A 103 -16.15 -3.26 -2.30
CA PRO A 103 -16.88 -2.01 -2.52
C PRO A 103 -16.23 -0.77 -1.89
N LYS A 104 -15.37 -0.95 -0.89
CA LYS A 104 -14.65 0.13 -0.18
C LYS A 104 -13.22 0.33 -0.69
N GLY A 105 -12.86 -0.27 -1.82
CA GLY A 105 -11.52 -0.16 -2.41
C GLY A 105 -10.43 -0.91 -1.65
N LYS A 106 -10.79 -1.91 -0.83
CA LYS A 106 -9.83 -2.75 -0.11
C LYS A 106 -9.51 -4.00 -0.91
N ILE A 107 -8.29 -4.50 -0.73
CA ILE A 107 -7.85 -5.81 -1.23
C ILE A 107 -7.57 -6.75 -0.06
N TRP A 108 -7.81 -8.05 -0.29
CA TRP A 108 -7.36 -9.10 0.61
C TRP A 108 -5.87 -9.35 0.40
N ILE A 109 -5.12 -9.41 1.51
CA ILE A 109 -3.67 -9.64 1.47
C ILE A 109 -3.41 -11.14 1.51
N HIS A 110 -2.76 -11.67 0.50
CA HIS A 110 -2.28 -13.05 0.45
C HIS A 110 -0.92 -13.14 1.15
N TYR A 111 -0.94 -13.35 2.46
CA TYR A 111 0.28 -13.46 3.24
C TYR A 111 1.09 -14.71 2.88
N ARG A 112 2.33 -14.48 2.48
CA ARG A 112 3.34 -15.52 2.31
C ARG A 112 4.15 -15.71 3.60
N ASP A 113 4.82 -16.86 3.72
CA ASP A 113 5.75 -17.08 4.83
C ASP A 113 6.82 -15.98 4.84
N PRO A 114 7.01 -15.28 5.97
CA PRO A 114 8.05 -14.24 6.09
C PRO A 114 9.45 -14.73 5.70
N LYS A 115 9.74 -16.02 5.84
CA LYS A 115 11.02 -16.62 5.44
C LYS A 115 11.27 -16.55 3.93
N SER A 116 10.25 -16.36 3.12
CA SER A 116 10.39 -16.21 1.66
C SER A 116 10.79 -14.79 1.26
N MET A 117 10.73 -13.82 2.17
CA MET A 117 11.08 -12.42 1.89
C MET A 117 12.58 -12.17 2.06
N VAL A 118 13.14 -11.32 1.20
CA VAL A 118 14.56 -10.94 1.28
C VAL A 118 14.71 -9.71 2.18
N TYR A 119 15.37 -9.90 3.32
CA TYR A 119 15.70 -8.82 4.24
C TYR A 119 17.17 -8.44 4.12
N VAL A 120 17.42 -7.16 3.92
CA VAL A 120 18.78 -6.61 3.87
C VAL A 120 18.93 -5.60 5.02
N PRO A 121 19.79 -5.88 6.02
CA PRO A 121 20.05 -4.93 7.09
C PRO A 121 20.66 -3.63 6.55
N ALA A 122 20.19 -2.48 7.02
CA ALA A 122 20.63 -1.15 6.55
C ALA A 122 22.15 -0.95 6.65
N TRP A 123 22.81 -1.53 7.66
CA TRP A 123 24.26 -1.42 7.81
C TRP A 123 25.04 -2.07 6.63
N LYS A 124 24.51 -3.11 5.98
CA LYS A 124 25.14 -3.69 4.77
C LYS A 124 25.11 -2.72 3.61
N VAL A 125 24.00 -1.98 3.46
CA VAL A 125 23.87 -0.94 2.43
C VAL A 125 24.88 0.18 2.71
N LEU A 126 24.88 0.70 3.94
CA LEU A 126 25.76 1.81 4.36
C LEU A 126 27.26 1.45 4.29
N SER A 127 27.63 0.19 4.51
CA SER A 127 29.02 -0.27 4.42
C SER A 127 29.46 -0.67 3.01
N GLY A 128 28.62 -0.51 1.99
CA GLY A 128 28.90 -0.91 0.61
C GLY A 128 28.98 -2.43 0.39
N LYS A 129 28.50 -3.24 1.34
CA LYS A 129 28.54 -4.72 1.27
C LYS A 129 27.25 -5.32 0.69
N LEU A 130 26.43 -4.50 0.03
CA LEU A 130 25.21 -4.96 -0.62
C LEU A 130 25.54 -5.63 -1.95
N ASN A 131 25.02 -6.86 -2.15
CA ASN A 131 25.01 -7.45 -3.48
C ASN A 131 23.98 -6.74 -4.37
N ARG A 132 24.42 -6.16 -5.48
CA ARG A 132 23.56 -5.41 -6.42
C ARG A 132 22.45 -6.27 -7.00
N ASP A 133 22.65 -7.55 -7.23
CA ASP A 133 21.67 -8.49 -7.78
C ASP A 133 20.42 -8.63 -6.88
N LEU A 134 20.54 -8.30 -5.59
CA LEU A 134 19.41 -8.31 -4.65
C LEU A 134 18.48 -7.10 -4.79
N VAL A 135 18.94 -6.04 -5.45
CA VAL A 135 18.22 -4.74 -5.46
C VAL A 135 17.97 -4.20 -6.86
N GLU A 136 18.80 -4.57 -7.83
CA GLU A 136 18.69 -4.06 -9.20
C GLU A 136 17.38 -4.54 -9.86
N GLY A 137 16.62 -3.60 -10.43
CA GLY A 137 15.33 -3.88 -11.07
C GLY A 137 14.20 -4.28 -10.12
N ARG A 138 14.33 -4.04 -8.82
CA ARG A 138 13.35 -4.43 -7.81
C ARG A 138 12.71 -3.23 -7.11
N LEU A 139 11.49 -3.41 -6.62
CA LEU A 139 10.88 -2.52 -5.65
C LEU A 139 11.49 -2.77 -4.27
N ILE A 140 12.10 -1.75 -3.70
CA ILE A 140 12.76 -1.83 -2.39
C ILE A 140 11.96 -1.01 -1.39
N LEU A 141 11.51 -1.65 -0.32
CA LEU A 141 10.87 -0.99 0.80
C LEU A 141 11.87 -0.78 1.93
N VAL A 142 11.97 0.44 2.41
CA VAL A 142 12.80 0.80 3.56
C VAL A 142 11.91 1.09 4.75
N GLY A 143 12.13 0.42 5.86
CA GLY A 143 11.33 0.63 7.06
C GLY A 143 11.97 0.03 8.31
N SER A 144 11.41 0.35 9.47
CA SER A 144 11.82 -0.22 10.74
C SER A 144 11.06 -1.52 11.03
N THR A 145 11.80 -2.57 11.36
CA THR A 145 11.27 -3.85 11.84
C THR A 145 11.69 -4.13 13.30
N ALA A 146 12.37 -3.16 13.94
CA ALA A 146 12.84 -3.31 15.31
C ALA A 146 11.67 -3.37 16.32
N ALA A 147 11.76 -4.26 17.29
CA ALA A 147 10.79 -4.34 18.37
C ALA A 147 10.66 -2.99 19.11
N GLY A 148 9.44 -2.48 19.26
CA GLY A 148 9.16 -1.19 19.90
C GLY A 148 9.38 0.05 19.04
N ALA A 149 9.88 -0.08 17.82
CA ALA A 149 10.15 1.06 16.93
C ALA A 149 8.99 1.40 15.97
N GLY A 150 7.81 0.86 16.19
CA GLY A 150 6.65 1.14 15.34
C GLY A 150 5.42 0.32 15.72
N ASN A 151 4.33 0.56 15.03
CA ASN A 151 3.11 -0.25 15.19
C ASN A 151 3.35 -1.65 14.61
N VAL A 152 3.21 -2.65 15.47
CA VAL A 152 3.26 -4.06 15.10
C VAL A 152 1.84 -4.58 15.05
N SER A 153 1.49 -5.24 13.97
CA SER A 153 0.23 -5.94 13.80
C SER A 153 0.45 -7.44 13.73
N ILE A 154 -0.63 -8.20 13.73
CA ILE A 154 -0.58 -9.64 13.59
C ILE A 154 -1.07 -9.98 12.18
N SER A 155 -0.33 -10.81 11.46
CA SER A 155 -0.81 -11.40 10.22
C SER A 155 -1.81 -12.54 10.50
N PRO A 156 -2.63 -12.94 9.52
CA PRO A 156 -3.49 -14.12 9.65
C PRO A 156 -2.72 -15.42 9.94
N LEU A 157 -1.42 -15.45 9.67
CA LEU A 157 -0.53 -16.58 9.99
C LEU A 157 -0.08 -16.60 11.46
N GLY A 158 -0.57 -15.66 12.29
CA GLY A 158 -0.19 -15.54 13.70
C GLY A 158 1.19 -14.92 13.93
N VAL A 159 1.81 -14.34 12.89
CA VAL A 159 3.15 -13.74 12.95
C VAL A 159 3.05 -12.24 13.16
N GLN A 160 3.88 -11.69 14.04
CA GLN A 160 4.04 -10.26 14.18
C GLN A 160 4.65 -9.67 12.90
N THR A 161 4.01 -8.63 12.38
CA THR A 161 4.34 -8.05 11.08
C THR A 161 4.41 -6.53 11.22
N SER A 162 5.48 -5.93 10.73
CA SER A 162 5.66 -4.49 10.71
C SER A 162 4.88 -3.84 9.55
N ASN A 163 4.65 -2.53 9.62
CA ASN A 163 3.94 -1.81 8.55
C ASN A 163 4.62 -1.97 7.18
N VAL A 164 5.96 -1.93 7.13
CA VAL A 164 6.70 -2.09 5.87
C VAL A 164 6.51 -3.47 5.28
N GLU A 165 6.45 -4.51 6.11
CA GLU A 165 6.18 -5.88 5.68
C GLU A 165 4.75 -6.04 5.16
N ILE A 166 3.77 -5.38 5.79
CA ILE A 166 2.37 -5.39 5.30
C ILE A 166 2.33 -4.82 3.88
N HIS A 167 2.98 -3.68 3.61
CA HIS A 167 3.03 -3.11 2.26
C HIS A 167 3.79 -4.00 1.28
N ALA A 168 4.82 -4.72 1.72
CA ALA A 168 5.49 -5.71 0.89
C ALA A 168 4.56 -6.87 0.51
N GLN A 169 3.78 -7.41 1.46
CA GLN A 169 2.79 -8.45 1.19
C GLN A 169 1.67 -7.96 0.26
N VAL A 170 1.27 -6.69 0.37
CA VAL A 170 0.32 -6.07 -0.57
C VAL A 170 0.88 -6.02 -1.99
N LEU A 171 2.13 -5.60 -2.15
CA LEU A 171 2.81 -5.60 -3.46
C LEU A 171 2.89 -7.01 -4.06
N GLU A 172 3.30 -7.99 -3.26
CA GLU A 172 3.34 -9.42 -3.66
C GLU A 172 1.96 -9.99 -4.01
N THR A 173 0.89 -9.42 -3.43
CA THR A 173 -0.50 -9.82 -3.73
C THR A 173 -0.96 -9.27 -5.08
N ILE A 174 -0.48 -8.09 -5.45
CA ILE A 174 -0.90 -7.41 -6.68
C ILE A 174 -0.07 -7.88 -7.90
N LEU A 175 1.20 -8.22 -7.70
CA LEU A 175 2.14 -8.67 -8.74
C LEU A 175 2.00 -10.16 -9.02
#